data_2e3208b86f9d99c334f23edc3d9e3bcb
#
_entry.id   2e3208b86f9d99c334f23edc3d9e3bcb
#
_cell.length_a   1.000
_cell.length_b   1.000
_cell.length_c   1.000
_cell.angle_alpha   90.00
_cell.angle_beta   90.00
_cell.angle_gamma   90.00
#
_symmetry.space_group_name_H-M   'P 1'
#
loop_
_entity.id
_entity.type
_entity.pdbx_description
1 polymer ?
#
loop_
_entity_poly.entity_id
_entity_poly.type
_entity_poly.pdbx_seq_one_letter_code
_entity_poly.pdbx_strand_id
1 'polypeptide(L)'
;MSENGNPPATLEIRDLHATVEGKEILRGIDLVVRQGETHALMGPNGSGKSTLSNVIMGRPGYMLTSGQVIYKGEDISTLKVDERAKRGLFLAMQYPTEVPGVSVVNFLRTAYQAVKGEQVSALAFRKHMKTQMDRLSIDDAMVNRYVNQGFSGGEKKRNEVLQLAVLEPEIAILDETDSGLDIDSLKLVAEGVNELVGPDLGVLVITHYQRMLNYITPDRVHVMMAGRIVKSGGPELAQELEDKGYEGIRQELGLEEDAAVEVV
;
A
#
# COMPACT_ATOMS: atom_id res chain seq x y z
N MET A 1 -23.91 -1.92 11.34
CA MET A 1 -24.03 -2.93 10.28
C MET A 1 -24.67 -2.22 9.11
N SER A 2 -24.06 -2.21 7.92
CA SER A 2 -24.69 -1.68 6.71
C SER A 2 -25.89 -2.58 6.36
N GLU A 3 -26.91 -2.03 5.73
CA GLU A 3 -28.14 -2.77 5.35
C GLU A 3 -27.87 -4.00 4.46
N ASN A 4 -26.65 -4.18 3.94
CA ASN A 4 -26.24 -5.28 3.05
C ASN A 4 -25.31 -6.32 3.68
N GLY A 5 -25.08 -6.30 4.99
CA GLY A 5 -24.23 -7.29 5.68
C GLY A 5 -22.73 -7.18 5.41
N ASN A 6 -22.28 -6.24 4.58
CA ASN A 6 -20.88 -5.98 4.36
C ASN A 6 -20.28 -5.16 5.53
N PRO A 7 -19.01 -5.40 5.90
CA PRO A 7 -18.33 -4.54 6.87
C PRO A 7 -18.31 -3.09 6.37
N PRO A 8 -18.29 -2.10 7.28
CA PRO A 8 -18.24 -0.69 6.88
C PRO A 8 -16.97 -0.42 6.06
N ALA A 9 -17.08 0.49 5.10
CA ALA A 9 -15.91 0.94 4.35
C ALA A 9 -14.90 1.57 5.31
N THR A 10 -13.65 1.13 5.25
CA THR A 10 -12.60 1.66 6.12
C THR A 10 -11.85 2.81 5.45
N LEU A 11 -11.57 2.69 4.14
CA LEU A 11 -10.97 3.73 3.31
C LEU A 11 -11.87 3.94 2.07
N GLU A 12 -12.29 5.17 1.86
CA GLU A 12 -13.12 5.55 0.72
C GLU A 12 -12.52 6.78 0.03
N ILE A 13 -12.32 6.67 -1.26
CA ILE A 13 -11.85 7.74 -2.13
C ILE A 13 -13.02 8.15 -3.00
N ARG A 14 -13.33 9.45 -3.04
CA ARG A 14 -14.47 9.99 -3.80
C ARG A 14 -14.01 11.09 -4.74
N ASP A 15 -14.22 10.88 -6.02
CA ASP A 15 -13.94 11.83 -7.11
C ASP A 15 -12.59 12.55 -6.92
N LEU A 16 -11.54 11.79 -6.63
CA LEU A 16 -10.25 12.31 -6.21
C LEU A 16 -9.47 12.86 -7.41
N HIS A 17 -9.17 14.15 -7.37
CA HIS A 17 -8.26 14.82 -8.30
C HIS A 17 -7.02 15.29 -7.58
N ALA A 18 -5.86 15.13 -8.20
CA ALA A 18 -4.61 15.57 -7.59
C ALA A 18 -3.56 15.97 -8.63
N THR A 19 -2.72 16.93 -8.22
CA THR A 19 -1.60 17.42 -9.01
C THR A 19 -0.26 17.10 -8.36
N VAL A 20 0.75 16.89 -9.19
CA VAL A 20 2.16 16.81 -8.81
C VAL A 20 2.91 17.83 -9.65
N GLU A 21 3.67 18.74 -9.02
CA GLU A 21 4.39 19.82 -9.68
C GLU A 21 3.51 20.66 -10.64
N GLY A 22 2.25 20.86 -10.26
CA GLY A 22 1.26 21.63 -11.03
C GLY A 22 0.61 20.88 -12.19
N LYS A 23 1.00 19.61 -12.45
CA LYS A 23 0.40 18.77 -13.49
C LYS A 23 -0.66 17.86 -12.87
N GLU A 24 -1.86 17.83 -13.44
CA GLU A 24 -2.91 16.92 -12.99
C GLU A 24 -2.57 15.47 -13.35
N ILE A 25 -2.50 14.62 -12.34
CA ILE A 25 -2.19 13.20 -12.47
C ILE A 25 -3.40 12.33 -12.17
N LEU A 26 -4.15 12.63 -11.09
CA LEU A 26 -5.40 11.93 -10.76
C LEU A 26 -6.59 12.74 -11.25
N ARG A 27 -7.52 12.05 -11.90
CA ARG A 27 -8.60 12.68 -12.68
C ARG A 27 -9.97 12.09 -12.36
N GLY A 28 -10.38 12.15 -11.08
CA GLY A 28 -11.64 11.59 -10.61
C GLY A 28 -11.51 10.09 -10.29
N ILE A 29 -10.80 9.76 -9.20
CA ILE A 29 -10.68 8.40 -8.71
C ILE A 29 -11.76 8.12 -7.68
N ASP A 30 -12.50 7.04 -7.90
CA ASP A 30 -13.40 6.43 -6.94
C ASP A 30 -12.88 5.04 -6.58
N LEU A 31 -12.65 4.81 -5.28
CA LEU A 31 -12.15 3.53 -4.77
C LEU A 31 -12.63 3.33 -3.32
N VAL A 32 -13.04 2.11 -3.01
CA VAL A 32 -13.39 1.72 -1.64
C VAL A 32 -12.59 0.47 -1.28
N VAL A 33 -11.84 0.54 -0.19
CA VAL A 33 -11.12 -0.60 0.40
C VAL A 33 -11.66 -0.83 1.80
N ARG A 34 -12.16 -2.03 2.07
CA ARG A 34 -12.70 -2.40 3.38
C ARG A 34 -11.69 -3.22 4.15
N GLN A 35 -11.77 -3.11 5.45
CA GLN A 35 -11.09 -4.02 6.35
C GLN A 35 -11.49 -5.47 6.03
N GLY A 36 -10.51 -6.38 5.98
CA GLY A 36 -10.72 -7.77 5.60
C GLY A 36 -10.74 -8.04 4.09
N GLU A 37 -10.64 -7.01 3.25
CA GLU A 37 -10.56 -7.17 1.78
C GLU A 37 -9.15 -6.90 1.27
N THR A 38 -8.72 -7.66 0.27
CA THR A 38 -7.49 -7.42 -0.48
C THR A 38 -7.83 -6.93 -1.88
N HIS A 39 -7.42 -5.72 -2.20
CA HIS A 39 -7.59 -5.11 -3.51
C HIS A 39 -6.27 -5.01 -4.25
N ALA A 40 -6.27 -5.24 -5.55
CA ALA A 40 -5.13 -4.96 -6.42
C ALA A 40 -5.43 -3.74 -7.31
N LEU A 41 -4.50 -2.79 -7.36
CA LEU A 41 -4.52 -1.69 -8.32
C LEU A 41 -3.42 -1.92 -9.34
N MET A 42 -3.81 -2.21 -10.56
CA MET A 42 -2.93 -2.48 -11.69
C MET A 42 -2.99 -1.36 -12.72
N GLY A 43 -1.96 -1.21 -13.51
CA GLY A 43 -1.92 -0.21 -14.58
C GLY A 43 -0.51 -0.01 -15.11
N PRO A 44 -0.35 0.54 -16.32
CA PRO A 44 0.96 0.83 -16.89
C PRO A 44 1.74 1.85 -16.05
N ASN A 45 3.04 1.95 -16.29
CA ASN A 45 3.86 2.99 -15.67
C ASN A 45 3.34 4.37 -16.07
N GLY A 46 3.37 5.31 -15.14
CA GLY A 46 2.82 6.66 -15.35
C GLY A 46 1.29 6.78 -15.28
N SER A 47 0.54 5.70 -15.00
CA SER A 47 -0.93 5.78 -14.86
C SER A 47 -1.42 6.53 -13.62
N GLY A 48 -0.54 6.80 -12.63
CA GLY A 48 -0.87 7.55 -11.41
C GLY A 48 -0.98 6.70 -10.14
N LYS A 49 -0.65 5.40 -10.16
CA LYS A 49 -0.78 4.48 -9.02
C LYS A 49 -0.05 4.96 -7.76
N SER A 50 1.25 5.26 -7.89
CA SER A 50 2.04 5.77 -6.75
C SER A 50 1.66 7.20 -6.37
N THR A 51 1.10 7.98 -7.30
CA THR A 51 0.50 9.27 -6.96
C THR A 51 -0.70 9.05 -6.05
N LEU A 52 -1.57 8.08 -6.34
CA LEU A 52 -2.73 7.76 -5.52
C LEU A 52 -2.30 7.35 -4.10
N SER A 53 -1.32 6.44 -3.94
CA SER A 53 -0.82 6.03 -2.63
C SER A 53 -0.29 7.20 -1.80
N ASN A 54 0.48 8.10 -2.44
CA ASN A 54 1.04 9.28 -1.79
C ASN A 54 -0.03 10.31 -1.41
N VAL A 55 -1.05 10.53 -2.25
CA VAL A 55 -2.21 11.40 -1.93
C VAL A 55 -3.03 10.84 -0.77
N ILE A 56 -3.31 9.53 -0.77
CA ILE A 56 -4.01 8.86 0.34
C ILE A 56 -3.25 9.05 1.65
N MET A 57 -1.91 9.02 1.63
CA MET A 57 -1.09 9.24 2.81
C MET A 57 -0.87 10.73 3.15
N GLY A 58 -1.28 11.67 2.30
CA GLY A 58 -1.10 13.10 2.52
C GLY A 58 0.35 13.56 2.43
N ARG A 59 1.14 12.90 1.55
CA ARG A 59 2.57 13.22 1.38
C ARG A 59 2.75 14.62 0.77
N PRO A 60 3.66 15.46 1.31
CA PRO A 60 3.98 16.75 0.73
C PRO A 60 4.42 16.63 -0.74
N GLY A 61 4.01 17.60 -1.56
CA GLY A 61 4.29 17.60 -3.01
C GLY A 61 3.20 16.93 -3.86
N TYR A 62 2.29 16.18 -3.24
CA TYR A 62 1.11 15.58 -3.87
C TYR A 62 -0.12 16.36 -3.41
N MET A 63 -0.65 17.23 -4.27
CA MET A 63 -1.72 18.15 -3.90
C MET A 63 -3.07 17.63 -4.34
N LEU A 64 -3.94 17.31 -3.38
CA LEU A 64 -5.35 17.07 -3.63
C LEU A 64 -6.00 18.40 -4.08
N THR A 65 -6.62 18.41 -5.25
CA THR A 65 -7.25 19.61 -5.85
C THR A 65 -8.77 19.57 -5.75
N SER A 66 -9.38 18.39 -5.81
CA SER A 66 -10.81 18.19 -5.52
C SER A 66 -11.08 16.74 -5.11
N GLY A 67 -12.27 16.44 -4.63
CA GLY A 67 -12.65 15.16 -4.09
C GLY A 67 -12.23 14.99 -2.62
N GLN A 68 -12.35 13.77 -2.12
CA GLN A 68 -12.14 13.48 -0.69
C GLN A 68 -11.45 12.14 -0.47
N VAL A 69 -10.66 12.08 0.61
CA VAL A 69 -10.16 10.85 1.22
C VAL A 69 -10.88 10.67 2.54
N ILE A 70 -11.74 9.68 2.62
CA ILE A 70 -12.55 9.39 3.81
C ILE A 70 -12.03 8.12 4.46
N TYR A 71 -11.77 8.17 5.74
CA TYR A 71 -11.33 7.06 6.55
C TYR A 71 -12.22 6.90 7.78
N LYS A 72 -12.84 5.72 7.94
CA LYS A 72 -13.83 5.44 9.00
C LYS A 72 -14.95 6.49 9.08
N GLY A 73 -15.38 7.00 7.94
CA GLY A 73 -16.43 8.02 7.83
C GLY A 73 -15.99 9.46 8.08
N GLU A 74 -14.71 9.70 8.42
CA GLU A 74 -14.14 11.04 8.59
C GLU A 74 -13.37 11.46 7.33
N ASP A 75 -13.54 12.70 6.89
CA ASP A 75 -12.70 13.28 5.84
C ASP A 75 -11.31 13.60 6.39
N ILE A 76 -10.31 12.88 5.91
CA ILE A 76 -8.91 13.02 6.32
C ILE A 76 -8.07 13.77 5.29
N SER A 77 -8.70 14.39 4.30
CA SER A 77 -8.01 15.03 3.15
C SER A 77 -6.98 16.07 3.57
N THR A 78 -7.24 16.79 4.67
CA THR A 78 -6.36 17.85 5.18
C THR A 78 -5.36 17.39 6.25
N LEU A 79 -5.45 16.14 6.71
CA LEU A 79 -4.58 15.61 7.75
C LEU A 79 -3.16 15.35 7.23
N LYS A 80 -2.17 15.55 8.11
CA LYS A 80 -0.77 15.25 7.83
C LYS A 80 -0.49 13.75 7.83
N VAL A 81 0.63 13.36 7.24
CA VAL A 81 1.08 11.95 7.12
C VAL A 81 1.05 11.23 8.47
N ASP A 82 1.62 11.83 9.51
CA ASP A 82 1.69 11.21 10.83
C ASP A 82 0.31 11.08 11.52
N GLU A 83 -0.60 12.01 11.26
CA GLU A 83 -1.97 11.94 11.76
C GLU A 83 -2.77 10.81 11.09
N ARG A 84 -2.56 10.59 9.78
CA ARG A 84 -3.17 9.46 9.04
C ARG A 84 -2.58 8.13 9.49
N ALA A 85 -1.26 8.04 9.68
CA ALA A 85 -0.60 6.85 10.20
C ALA A 85 -1.10 6.47 11.62
N LYS A 86 -1.26 7.46 12.52
CA LYS A 86 -1.82 7.24 13.87
C LYS A 86 -3.27 6.76 13.86
N ARG A 87 -4.01 7.00 12.78
CA ARG A 87 -5.38 6.49 12.60
C ARG A 87 -5.44 5.06 12.08
N GLY A 88 -4.31 4.46 11.72
CA GLY A 88 -4.24 3.08 11.26
C GLY A 88 -4.03 2.91 9.75
N LEU A 89 -3.59 3.95 9.04
CA LEU A 89 -3.13 3.83 7.65
C LEU A 89 -1.64 3.51 7.62
N PHE A 90 -1.23 2.64 6.70
CA PHE A 90 0.16 2.26 6.48
C PHE A 90 0.50 2.28 4.99
N LEU A 91 1.71 2.71 4.65
CA LEU A 91 2.25 2.66 3.30
C LEU A 91 3.61 1.97 3.30
N ALA A 92 3.70 0.82 2.63
CA ALA A 92 4.97 0.26 2.18
C ALA A 92 5.37 0.97 0.88
N MET A 93 6.52 1.63 0.91
CA MET A 93 6.96 2.51 -0.18
C MET A 93 7.70 1.72 -1.27
N GLN A 94 7.60 2.17 -2.51
CA GLN A 94 8.38 1.61 -3.62
C GLN A 94 9.89 1.60 -3.30
N TYR A 95 10.41 2.71 -2.77
CA TYR A 95 11.80 2.86 -2.36
C TYR A 95 11.89 3.20 -0.86
N PRO A 96 12.10 2.18 0.01
CA PRO A 96 12.23 2.41 1.44
C PRO A 96 13.47 3.25 1.80
N THR A 97 13.25 4.32 2.54
CA THR A 97 14.31 5.27 2.93
C THR A 97 15.25 4.64 3.97
N GLU A 98 16.55 4.92 3.84
CA GLU A 98 17.54 4.58 4.85
C GLU A 98 17.53 5.62 5.98
N VAL A 99 17.63 5.15 7.24
CA VAL A 99 17.73 6.02 8.43
C VAL A 99 19.02 5.65 9.19
N PRO A 100 20.17 6.25 8.82
CA PRO A 100 21.44 5.95 9.46
C PRO A 100 21.43 6.27 10.95
N GLY A 101 22.06 5.41 11.74
CA GLY A 101 22.18 5.60 13.20
C GLY A 101 20.94 5.21 14.02
N VAL A 102 19.81 4.89 13.38
CA VAL A 102 18.59 4.43 14.07
C VAL A 102 18.38 2.96 13.78
N SER A 103 18.47 2.11 14.83
CA SER A 103 18.21 0.68 14.66
C SER A 103 16.72 0.41 14.38
N VAL A 104 16.42 -0.69 13.65
CA VAL A 104 15.05 -1.11 13.34
C VAL A 104 14.22 -1.24 14.62
N VAL A 105 14.79 -1.83 15.69
CA VAL A 105 14.09 -1.98 16.98
C VAL A 105 13.71 -0.64 17.62
N ASN A 106 14.60 0.35 17.57
CA ASN A 106 14.33 1.68 18.15
C ASN A 106 13.33 2.45 17.30
N PHE A 107 13.45 2.37 15.98
CA PHE A 107 12.49 2.96 15.04
C PHE A 107 11.09 2.39 15.28
N LEU A 108 10.94 1.07 15.27
CA LEU A 108 9.65 0.40 15.46
C LEU A 108 9.04 0.68 16.82
N ARG A 109 9.85 0.74 17.89
CA ARG A 109 9.33 1.09 19.21
C ARG A 109 8.75 2.50 19.25
N THR A 110 9.47 3.46 18.66
CA THR A 110 9.02 4.86 18.61
C THR A 110 7.75 4.99 17.78
N ALA A 111 7.71 4.33 16.60
CA ALA A 111 6.53 4.32 15.73
C ALA A 111 5.32 3.67 16.42
N TYR A 112 5.54 2.51 17.05
CA TYR A 112 4.49 1.79 17.78
C TYR A 112 3.87 2.64 18.89
N GLN A 113 4.71 3.31 19.72
CA GLN A 113 4.22 4.22 20.76
C GLN A 113 3.43 5.39 20.17
N ALA A 114 3.87 5.95 19.04
CA ALA A 114 3.17 7.05 18.38
C ALA A 114 1.80 6.63 17.82
N VAL A 115 1.70 5.41 17.27
CA VAL A 115 0.45 4.86 16.70
C VAL A 115 -0.53 4.45 17.80
N LYS A 116 -0.04 3.74 18.84
CA LYS A 116 -0.92 3.27 19.94
C LYS A 116 -1.27 4.40 20.93
N GLY A 117 -0.57 5.55 20.88
CA GLY A 117 -0.81 6.69 21.80
C GLY A 117 -0.40 6.43 23.25
N GLU A 118 0.35 5.37 23.51
CA GLU A 118 0.70 4.91 24.86
C GLU A 118 2.21 4.67 25.01
N GLN A 119 2.70 4.90 26.25
CA GLN A 119 4.08 4.53 26.60
C GLN A 119 4.17 3.04 26.87
N VAL A 120 4.85 2.32 25.97
CA VAL A 120 5.06 0.88 26.11
C VAL A 120 6.44 0.61 26.71
N SER A 121 6.52 -0.23 27.76
CA SER A 121 7.80 -0.62 28.35
C SER A 121 8.68 -1.33 27.31
N ALA A 122 10.00 -1.19 27.45
CA ALA A 122 10.95 -1.85 26.55
C ALA A 122 10.77 -3.38 26.51
N LEU A 123 10.43 -3.97 27.65
CA LEU A 123 10.21 -5.42 27.76
C LEU A 123 8.93 -5.86 27.03
N ALA A 124 7.83 -5.14 27.24
CA ALA A 124 6.54 -5.42 26.58
C ALA A 124 6.67 -5.27 25.06
N PHE A 125 7.31 -4.19 24.59
CA PHE A 125 7.58 -3.99 23.17
C PHE A 125 8.44 -5.09 22.56
N ARG A 126 9.53 -5.48 23.23
CA ARG A 126 10.41 -6.58 22.76
C ARG A 126 9.65 -7.90 22.63
N LYS A 127 8.76 -8.20 23.57
CA LYS A 127 7.92 -9.41 23.52
C LYS A 127 6.98 -9.36 22.30
N HIS A 128 6.28 -8.23 22.10
CA HIS A 128 5.40 -8.03 20.94
C HIS A 128 6.17 -8.17 19.62
N MET A 129 7.27 -7.43 19.47
CA MET A 129 8.11 -7.50 18.27
C MET A 129 8.64 -8.92 18.01
N LYS A 130 9.10 -9.64 19.06
CA LYS A 130 9.59 -11.01 18.91
C LYS A 130 8.50 -11.95 18.40
N THR A 131 7.27 -11.83 18.89
CA THR A 131 6.13 -12.59 18.39
C THR A 131 5.92 -12.36 16.87
N GLN A 132 6.00 -11.11 16.40
CA GLN A 132 5.85 -10.81 14.98
C GLN A 132 7.05 -11.30 14.14
N MET A 133 8.26 -11.19 14.68
CA MET A 133 9.46 -11.72 14.02
C MET A 133 9.41 -13.25 13.86
N ASP A 134 8.99 -13.97 14.89
CA ASP A 134 8.85 -15.43 14.84
C ASP A 134 7.78 -15.84 13.81
N ARG A 135 6.64 -15.12 13.76
CA ARG A 135 5.59 -15.32 12.78
C ARG A 135 6.10 -15.15 11.34
N LEU A 136 6.95 -14.15 11.11
CA LEU A 136 7.51 -13.80 9.80
C LEU A 136 8.86 -14.47 9.50
N SER A 137 9.35 -15.34 10.37
CA SER A 137 10.68 -15.98 10.25
C SER A 137 11.81 -14.96 10.02
N ILE A 138 11.81 -13.87 10.80
CA ILE A 138 12.81 -12.80 10.74
C ILE A 138 13.85 -13.00 11.85
N ASP A 139 15.12 -12.93 11.47
CA ASP A 139 16.25 -13.09 12.38
C ASP A 139 16.46 -11.86 13.27
N ASP A 140 16.87 -12.10 14.55
CA ASP A 140 17.22 -11.05 15.51
C ASP A 140 18.36 -10.14 15.03
N ALA A 141 19.26 -10.64 14.18
CA ALA A 141 20.35 -9.85 13.61
C ALA A 141 19.83 -8.68 12.75
N MET A 142 18.71 -8.86 12.05
CA MET A 142 18.12 -7.84 11.16
C MET A 142 17.67 -6.61 11.94
N VAL A 143 16.99 -6.78 13.07
CA VAL A 143 16.38 -5.68 13.84
C VAL A 143 17.38 -4.84 14.63
N ASN A 144 18.60 -5.36 14.83
CA ASN A 144 19.71 -4.62 15.46
C ASN A 144 20.48 -3.73 14.47
N ARG A 145 20.29 -3.92 13.16
CA ARG A 145 20.89 -3.07 12.11
C ARG A 145 20.14 -1.73 12.01
N TYR A 146 20.77 -0.74 11.40
CA TYR A 146 20.11 0.54 11.11
C TYR A 146 19.07 0.37 10.00
N VAL A 147 17.96 1.12 10.12
CA VAL A 147 16.82 1.02 9.20
C VAL A 147 17.27 1.14 7.75
N ASN A 148 17.10 0.05 7.02
CA ASN A 148 17.41 -0.10 5.60
C ASN A 148 18.86 0.15 5.16
N GLN A 149 19.77 0.54 6.07
CA GLN A 149 21.15 0.83 5.74
C GLN A 149 21.90 -0.47 5.40
N GLY A 150 22.38 -0.56 4.15
CA GLY A 150 23.07 -1.73 3.65
C GLY A 150 22.20 -2.98 3.55
N PHE A 151 20.87 -2.83 3.56
CA PHE A 151 19.94 -3.92 3.30
C PHE A 151 19.88 -4.21 1.80
N SER A 152 19.79 -5.49 1.43
CA SER A 152 19.38 -5.89 0.07
C SER A 152 17.95 -5.45 -0.21
N GLY A 153 17.51 -5.49 -1.48
CA GLY A 153 16.13 -5.20 -1.87
C GLY A 153 15.13 -6.05 -1.09
N GLY A 154 15.37 -7.37 -1.03
CA GLY A 154 14.52 -8.30 -0.28
C GLY A 154 14.50 -8.03 1.23
N GLU A 155 15.65 -7.71 1.84
CA GLU A 155 15.70 -7.34 3.26
C GLU A 155 14.92 -6.05 3.54
N LYS A 156 14.99 -5.02 2.65
CA LYS A 156 14.21 -3.78 2.79
C LYS A 156 12.71 -4.08 2.78
N LYS A 157 12.25 -4.93 1.86
CA LYS A 157 10.83 -5.29 1.78
C LYS A 157 10.37 -6.17 2.94
N ARG A 158 11.19 -7.12 3.39
CA ARG A 158 10.91 -7.88 4.62
C ARG A 158 10.84 -6.97 5.86
N ASN A 159 11.66 -5.92 5.92
CA ASN A 159 11.59 -4.93 6.98
C ASN A 159 10.27 -4.12 6.92
N GLU A 160 9.73 -3.81 5.73
CA GLU A 160 8.41 -3.18 5.60
C GLU A 160 7.28 -4.12 6.06
N VAL A 161 7.36 -5.42 5.73
CA VAL A 161 6.39 -6.41 6.24
C VAL A 161 6.48 -6.55 7.77
N LEU A 162 7.69 -6.49 8.36
CA LEU A 162 7.85 -6.45 9.81
C LEU A 162 7.22 -5.18 10.43
N GLN A 163 7.40 -4.02 9.79
CA GLN A 163 6.74 -2.78 10.22
C GLN A 163 5.21 -2.92 10.19
N LEU A 164 4.67 -3.49 9.12
CA LEU A 164 3.23 -3.79 8.99
C LEU A 164 2.75 -4.67 10.14
N ALA A 165 3.47 -5.78 10.43
CA ALA A 165 3.12 -6.71 11.50
C ALA A 165 3.18 -6.09 12.90
N VAL A 166 4.20 -5.26 13.17
CA VAL A 166 4.41 -4.64 14.48
C VAL A 166 3.45 -3.49 14.73
N LEU A 167 3.15 -2.69 13.71
CA LEU A 167 2.29 -1.50 13.84
C LEU A 167 0.80 -1.83 13.80
N GLU A 168 0.42 -2.99 13.23
CA GLU A 168 -0.95 -3.48 13.15
C GLU A 168 -1.93 -2.40 12.63
N PRO A 169 -1.73 -1.88 11.41
CA PRO A 169 -2.65 -0.93 10.82
C PRO A 169 -3.96 -1.62 10.42
N GLU A 170 -4.99 -0.84 10.15
CA GLU A 170 -6.26 -1.36 9.66
C GLU A 170 -6.36 -1.37 8.14
N ILE A 171 -5.63 -0.44 7.48
CA ILE A 171 -5.44 -0.42 6.01
C ILE A 171 -3.96 -0.31 5.70
N ALA A 172 -3.45 -1.21 4.87
CA ALA A 172 -2.12 -1.19 4.32
C ALA A 172 -2.16 -0.95 2.80
N ILE A 173 -1.35 -0.01 2.35
CA ILE A 173 -1.08 0.23 0.92
C ILE A 173 0.32 -0.31 0.64
N LEU A 174 0.43 -1.25 -0.28
CA LEU A 174 1.70 -1.88 -0.68
C LEU A 174 2.06 -1.39 -2.09
N ASP A 175 2.90 -0.33 -2.16
CA ASP A 175 3.22 0.33 -3.43
C ASP A 175 4.44 -0.31 -4.07
N GLU A 176 4.22 -1.08 -5.14
CA GLU A 176 5.24 -1.79 -5.92
C GLU A 176 6.26 -2.56 -5.06
N THR A 177 5.75 -3.29 -4.06
CA THR A 177 6.59 -4.06 -3.13
C THR A 177 7.32 -5.23 -3.79
N ASP A 178 6.97 -5.57 -5.02
CA ASP A 178 7.58 -6.58 -5.88
C ASP A 178 8.70 -6.04 -6.78
N SER A 179 8.86 -4.72 -6.86
CA SER A 179 9.84 -4.09 -7.75
C SER A 179 11.28 -4.41 -7.35
N GLY A 180 12.08 -4.90 -8.31
CA GLY A 180 13.49 -5.21 -8.11
C GLY A 180 13.79 -6.45 -7.27
N LEU A 181 12.78 -7.27 -6.94
CA LEU A 181 12.97 -8.52 -6.22
C LEU A 181 13.19 -9.70 -7.17
N ASP A 182 14.09 -10.61 -6.77
CA ASP A 182 14.13 -11.96 -7.30
C ASP A 182 12.92 -12.78 -6.86
N ILE A 183 12.73 -13.96 -7.48
CA ILE A 183 11.55 -14.81 -7.25
C ILE A 183 11.45 -15.27 -5.79
N ASP A 184 12.58 -15.61 -5.16
CA ASP A 184 12.60 -16.11 -3.80
C ASP A 184 12.27 -14.99 -2.79
N SER A 185 12.84 -13.81 -2.98
CA SER A 185 12.53 -12.63 -2.18
C SER A 185 11.07 -12.20 -2.32
N LEU A 186 10.52 -12.23 -3.55
CA LEU A 186 9.12 -11.93 -3.82
C LEU A 186 8.20 -12.90 -3.07
N LYS A 187 8.50 -14.20 -3.13
CA LYS A 187 7.71 -15.22 -2.43
C LYS A 187 7.71 -15.00 -0.93
N LEU A 188 8.88 -14.74 -0.32
CA LEU A 188 9.00 -14.48 1.12
C LEU A 188 8.21 -13.23 1.56
N VAL A 189 8.23 -12.17 0.75
CA VAL A 189 7.45 -10.94 1.01
C VAL A 189 5.95 -11.23 0.92
N ALA A 190 5.52 -11.95 -0.11
CA ALA A 190 4.11 -12.29 -0.29
C ALA A 190 3.58 -13.24 0.80
N GLU A 191 4.37 -14.25 1.19
CA GLU A 191 4.07 -15.13 2.32
C GLU A 191 3.92 -14.32 3.61
N GLY A 192 4.83 -13.38 3.87
CA GLY A 192 4.75 -12.49 5.02
C GLY A 192 3.49 -11.61 5.02
N VAL A 193 3.07 -11.09 3.87
CA VAL A 193 1.81 -10.34 3.75
C VAL A 193 0.61 -11.25 3.99
N ASN A 194 0.58 -12.45 3.39
CA ASN A 194 -0.51 -13.41 3.57
C ASN A 194 -0.69 -13.86 5.03
N GLU A 195 0.40 -13.96 5.78
CA GLU A 195 0.34 -14.22 7.23
C GLU A 195 -0.39 -13.10 8.01
N LEU A 196 -0.39 -11.87 7.49
CA LEU A 196 -0.97 -10.71 8.14
C LEU A 196 -2.39 -10.41 7.66
N VAL A 197 -2.74 -10.81 6.43
CA VAL A 197 -4.08 -10.65 5.88
C VAL A 197 -5.10 -11.39 6.74
N GLY A 198 -6.19 -10.72 7.06
CA GLY A 198 -7.25 -11.25 7.90
C GLY A 198 -8.37 -10.23 8.08
N PRO A 199 -9.38 -10.52 8.91
CA PRO A 199 -10.60 -9.71 9.01
C PRO A 199 -10.33 -8.28 9.49
N ASP A 200 -9.19 -8.04 10.13
CA ASP A 200 -8.83 -6.75 10.73
C ASP A 200 -7.90 -5.90 9.87
N LEU A 201 -7.45 -6.40 8.71
CA LEU A 201 -6.55 -5.70 7.79
C LEU A 201 -7.13 -5.65 6.39
N GLY A 202 -7.39 -4.45 5.87
CA GLY A 202 -7.64 -4.23 4.45
C GLY A 202 -6.31 -3.93 3.72
N VAL A 203 -6.13 -4.49 2.54
CA VAL A 203 -4.87 -4.33 1.78
C VAL A 203 -5.17 -3.79 0.38
N LEU A 204 -4.43 -2.74 -0.01
CA LEU A 204 -4.36 -2.26 -1.39
C LEU A 204 -2.97 -2.56 -1.95
N VAL A 205 -2.87 -3.60 -2.76
CA VAL A 205 -1.62 -3.96 -3.48
C VAL A 205 -1.56 -3.16 -4.78
N ILE A 206 -0.55 -2.33 -4.91
CA ILE A 206 -0.27 -1.59 -6.15
C ILE A 206 0.88 -2.31 -6.85
N THR A 207 0.63 -2.82 -8.05
CA THR A 207 1.64 -3.50 -8.86
C THR A 207 1.33 -3.36 -10.34
N HIS A 208 2.34 -3.46 -11.17
CA HIS A 208 2.20 -3.60 -12.62
C HIS A 208 2.52 -5.02 -13.10
N TYR A 209 2.87 -5.93 -12.17
CA TYR A 209 3.17 -7.33 -12.45
C TYR A 209 2.15 -8.27 -11.82
N GLN A 210 1.64 -9.19 -12.59
CA GLN A 210 0.72 -10.21 -12.10
C GLN A 210 1.41 -11.20 -11.14
N ARG A 211 2.72 -11.42 -11.27
CA ARG A 211 3.43 -12.42 -10.47
C ARG A 211 3.27 -12.24 -8.95
N MET A 212 3.07 -11.00 -8.46
CA MET A 212 2.75 -10.75 -7.05
C MET A 212 1.37 -11.31 -6.71
N LEU A 213 0.41 -11.17 -7.62
CA LEU A 213 -0.97 -11.64 -7.44
C LEU A 213 -1.12 -13.15 -7.55
N ASN A 214 -0.10 -13.86 -8.05
CA ASN A 214 -0.03 -15.34 -7.99
C ASN A 214 0.21 -15.85 -6.55
N TYR A 215 0.75 -15.00 -5.69
CA TYR A 215 0.98 -15.32 -4.28
C TYR A 215 -0.04 -14.65 -3.34
N ILE A 216 -0.50 -13.44 -3.67
CA ILE A 216 -1.51 -12.69 -2.89
C ILE A 216 -2.77 -12.61 -3.75
N THR A 217 -3.75 -13.47 -3.47
CA THR A 217 -5.01 -13.47 -4.22
C THR A 217 -5.88 -12.29 -3.80
N PRO A 218 -6.15 -11.31 -4.69
CA PRO A 218 -7.02 -10.20 -4.37
C PRO A 218 -8.51 -10.60 -4.45
N ASP A 219 -9.36 -9.97 -3.64
CA ASP A 219 -10.81 -10.05 -3.76
C ASP A 219 -11.31 -9.21 -4.92
N ARG A 220 -10.62 -8.10 -5.22
CA ARG A 220 -10.94 -7.18 -6.30
C ARG A 220 -9.69 -6.69 -7.01
N VAL A 221 -9.83 -6.49 -8.31
CA VAL A 221 -8.79 -5.92 -9.17
C VAL A 221 -9.33 -4.65 -9.83
N HIS A 222 -8.53 -3.60 -9.82
CA HIS A 222 -8.81 -2.32 -10.43
C HIS A 222 -7.74 -2.01 -11.46
N VAL A 223 -8.14 -1.58 -12.65
CA VAL A 223 -7.22 -1.16 -13.72
C VAL A 223 -7.22 0.35 -13.80
N MET A 224 -6.03 0.94 -13.64
CA MET A 224 -5.83 2.38 -13.69
C MET A 224 -5.07 2.78 -14.96
N MET A 225 -5.63 3.73 -15.71
CA MET A 225 -5.02 4.34 -16.91
C MET A 225 -5.23 5.84 -16.88
N ALA A 226 -4.21 6.60 -17.25
CA ALA A 226 -4.29 8.06 -17.42
C ALA A 226 -4.96 8.79 -16.24
N GLY A 227 -4.68 8.38 -15.01
CA GLY A 227 -5.24 8.99 -13.80
C GLY A 227 -6.67 8.60 -13.45
N ARG A 228 -7.23 7.56 -14.07
CA ARG A 228 -8.62 7.08 -13.84
C ARG A 228 -8.63 5.58 -13.57
N ILE A 229 -9.54 5.09 -12.74
CA ILE A 229 -9.89 3.67 -12.68
C ILE A 229 -10.86 3.41 -13.86
N VAL A 230 -10.41 2.64 -14.85
CA VAL A 230 -11.15 2.41 -16.10
C VAL A 230 -11.92 1.09 -16.08
N LYS A 231 -11.50 0.12 -15.27
CA LYS A 231 -12.18 -1.18 -15.12
C LYS A 231 -11.98 -1.70 -13.71
N SER A 232 -12.98 -2.36 -13.17
CA SER A 232 -12.90 -3.07 -11.87
C SER A 232 -13.60 -4.41 -11.99
N GLY A 233 -13.05 -5.44 -11.36
CA GLY A 233 -13.59 -6.80 -11.40
C GLY A 233 -13.10 -7.66 -10.25
N GLY A 234 -13.35 -8.96 -10.34
CA GLY A 234 -12.79 -9.97 -9.45
C GLY A 234 -11.35 -10.36 -9.81
N PRO A 235 -10.82 -11.43 -9.20
CA PRO A 235 -9.45 -11.91 -9.46
C PRO A 235 -9.19 -12.24 -10.94
N GLU A 236 -10.21 -12.66 -11.69
CA GLU A 236 -10.15 -13.00 -13.11
C GLU A 236 -9.67 -11.84 -13.98
N LEU A 237 -9.88 -10.59 -13.54
CA LEU A 237 -9.42 -9.41 -14.27
C LEU A 237 -7.88 -9.32 -14.34
N ALA A 238 -7.17 -9.85 -13.34
CA ALA A 238 -5.71 -9.92 -13.38
C ALA A 238 -5.23 -10.86 -14.50
N GLN A 239 -5.90 -12.02 -14.67
CA GLN A 239 -5.60 -12.96 -15.77
C GLN A 239 -5.95 -12.34 -17.12
N GLU A 240 -7.08 -11.67 -17.23
CA GLU A 240 -7.47 -10.96 -18.46
C GLU A 240 -6.42 -9.93 -18.88
N LEU A 241 -5.82 -9.21 -17.91
CA LEU A 241 -4.73 -8.26 -18.15
C LEU A 241 -3.44 -8.96 -18.63
N GLU A 242 -3.13 -10.16 -18.13
CA GLU A 242 -1.98 -10.92 -18.61
C GLU A 242 -2.17 -11.37 -20.06
N ASP A 243 -3.36 -11.85 -20.37
CA ASP A 243 -3.69 -12.40 -21.69
C ASP A 243 -3.80 -11.32 -22.78
N LYS A 244 -4.45 -10.18 -22.47
CA LYS A 244 -4.74 -9.12 -23.43
C LYS A 244 -3.74 -7.94 -23.38
N GLY A 245 -3.02 -7.80 -22.28
CA GLY A 245 -2.24 -6.61 -21.98
C GLY A 245 -3.11 -5.35 -21.72
N TYR A 246 -2.46 -4.28 -21.28
CA TYR A 246 -3.15 -2.99 -21.07
C TYR A 246 -3.72 -2.40 -22.36
N GLU A 247 -3.05 -2.63 -23.49
CA GLU A 247 -3.51 -2.16 -24.79
C GLU A 247 -4.80 -2.85 -25.22
N GLY A 248 -4.94 -4.16 -24.98
CA GLY A 248 -6.18 -4.90 -25.26
C GLY A 248 -7.36 -4.37 -24.43
N ILE A 249 -7.14 -4.07 -23.15
CA ILE A 249 -8.19 -3.45 -22.30
C ILE A 249 -8.54 -2.04 -22.80
N ARG A 250 -7.55 -1.24 -23.24
CA ARG A 250 -7.77 0.10 -23.79
C ARG A 250 -8.68 0.04 -25.03
N GLN A 251 -8.38 -0.85 -25.97
CA GLN A 251 -9.16 -1.05 -27.19
C GLN A 251 -10.58 -1.53 -26.88
N GLU A 252 -10.74 -2.48 -25.96
CA GLU A 252 -12.05 -2.98 -25.53
C GLU A 252 -12.94 -1.86 -24.97
N LEU A 253 -12.34 -0.92 -24.23
CA LEU A 253 -13.05 0.21 -23.63
C LEU A 253 -13.19 1.43 -24.57
N GLY A 254 -12.60 1.38 -25.76
CA GLY A 254 -12.63 2.50 -26.72
C GLY A 254 -11.92 3.76 -26.21
N LEU A 255 -10.90 3.59 -25.36
CA LEU A 255 -10.12 4.71 -24.83
C LEU A 255 -9.10 5.16 -25.87
N GLU A 256 -9.13 6.44 -26.25
CA GLU A 256 -8.12 7.04 -27.12
C GLU A 256 -6.73 7.02 -26.48
N GLU A 257 -5.68 7.01 -27.30
CA GLU A 257 -4.30 7.22 -26.79
C GLU A 257 -4.21 8.63 -26.19
N ASP A 258 -4.36 8.73 -24.89
CA ASP A 258 -3.91 9.93 -24.18
C ASP A 258 -2.40 10.05 -24.39
N ALA A 259 -1.96 11.17 -24.95
CA ALA A 259 -0.55 11.46 -25.12
C ALA A 259 0.21 11.12 -23.82
N ALA A 260 1.16 10.21 -23.93
CA ALA A 260 1.94 9.72 -22.80
C ALA A 260 2.36 10.92 -21.94
N VAL A 261 1.95 10.88 -20.67
CA VAL A 261 2.44 11.83 -19.68
C VAL A 261 3.93 11.51 -19.52
N GLU A 262 4.80 12.23 -20.26
CA GLU A 262 6.23 12.12 -20.03
C GLU A 262 6.51 12.42 -18.56
N VAL A 263 6.87 11.38 -17.85
CA VAL A 263 7.39 11.49 -16.48
C VAL A 263 8.85 11.87 -16.65
N VAL A 264 9.19 13.11 -16.31
CA VAL A 264 10.55 13.58 -16.15
C VAL A 264 11.14 12.99 -14.87
#